data_432b711fce0de32d9836a9ce780d967d
#
_entry.id   432b711fce0de32d9836a9ce780d967d
#
_cell.length_a   1.000
_cell.length_b   1.000
_cell.length_c   1.000
_cell.angle_alpha   90.00
_cell.angle_beta   90.00
_cell.angle_gamma   90.00
#
_symmetry.space_group_name_H-M   'P 1'
#
loop_
_entity.id
_entity.type
_entity.pdbx_description
1 polymer ?
#
loop_
_entity_poly.entity_id
_entity_poly.type
_entity_poly.pdbx_seq_one_letter_code
_entity_poly.pdbx_strand_id
1 'polypeptide(L)' 'MIMAMIAAMNEELEKDGPNANILKERGRLKMLAGDKKGAMEDLRQAVSLAPTIVDNITGEFKK' A
#
# COMPACT_ATOMS: atom_id res chain seq x y z
N MET A 1 9.11 8.08 11.87
CA MET A 1 9.65 6.95 11.14
C MET A 1 8.70 6.41 10.07
N ILE A 2 7.46 6.10 10.43
CA ILE A 2 6.49 5.60 9.44
C ILE A 2 6.26 6.62 8.32
N MET A 3 6.14 7.89 8.67
CA MET A 3 5.91 8.93 7.66
C MET A 3 7.08 9.07 6.69
N ALA A 4 8.32 8.88 7.17
CA ALA A 4 9.47 8.90 6.29
C ALA A 4 9.47 7.72 5.32
N MET A 5 9.02 6.55 5.77
CA MET A 5 8.89 5.37 4.92
C MET A 5 7.82 5.59 3.85
N ILE A 6 6.71 6.20 4.22
CA ILE A 6 5.65 6.53 3.26
C ILE A 6 6.18 7.52 2.21
N ALA A 7 6.95 8.52 2.63
CA ALA A 7 7.53 9.49 1.70
C ALA A 7 8.47 8.82 0.71
N ALA A 8 9.30 7.87 1.18
CA ALA A 8 10.20 7.14 0.30
C ALA A 8 9.42 6.33 -0.74
N MET A 9 8.31 5.72 -0.34
CA MET A 9 7.46 4.97 -1.27
C MET A 9 6.77 5.87 -2.28
N ASN A 10 6.41 7.09 -1.86
CA ASN A 10 5.86 8.08 -2.78
C ASN A 10 6.86 8.42 -3.89
N GLU A 11 8.13 8.59 -3.52
CA GLU A 11 9.18 8.85 -4.49
C GLU A 11 9.33 7.71 -5.50
N GLU A 12 9.29 6.48 -5.03
CA GLU A 12 9.39 5.32 -5.91
C GLU A 12 8.23 5.26 -6.88
N LEU A 13 7.02 5.57 -6.42
CA LEU A 13 5.84 5.59 -7.28
C LEU A 13 5.96 6.66 -8.36
N GLU A 14 6.56 7.79 -8.04
CA GLU A 14 6.78 8.86 -9.02
C GLU A 14 7.81 8.46 -10.08
N LYS A 15 8.86 7.76 -9.67
CA LYS A 15 9.92 7.35 -10.59
C LYS A 15 9.50 6.21 -11.50
N ASP A 16 8.95 5.16 -10.92
CA ASP A 16 8.68 3.92 -11.62
C ASP A 16 7.21 3.76 -12.02
N GLY A 17 6.38 4.71 -11.63
CA GLY A 17 4.95 4.64 -11.86
C GLY A 17 4.24 3.72 -10.87
N PRO A 18 2.93 3.52 -11.04
CA PRO A 18 2.15 2.70 -10.12
C PRO A 18 2.69 1.28 -10.05
N ASN A 19 2.88 0.80 -8.83
CA ASN A 19 3.40 -0.54 -8.56
C ASN A 19 2.56 -1.15 -7.43
N ALA A 20 1.95 -2.30 -7.68
CA ALA A 20 1.05 -2.94 -6.73
C ALA A 20 1.73 -3.24 -5.40
N ASN A 21 2.97 -3.73 -5.42
CA ASN A 21 3.69 -4.04 -4.19
C ASN A 21 3.98 -2.79 -3.37
N ILE A 22 4.38 -1.70 -4.02
CA ILE A 22 4.66 -0.44 -3.35
C ILE A 22 3.36 0.14 -2.78
N LEU A 23 2.28 0.10 -3.53
CA LEU A 23 0.98 0.58 -3.06
C LEU A 23 0.50 -0.24 -1.87
N LYS A 24 0.68 -1.56 -1.91
CA LYS A 24 0.32 -2.42 -0.79
C LYS A 24 1.10 -2.05 0.47
N GLU A 25 2.42 -1.87 0.35
CA GLU A 25 3.25 -1.50 1.48
C GLU A 25 2.90 -0.11 2.01
N ARG A 26 2.67 0.85 1.12
CA ARG A 26 2.26 2.19 1.52
C ARG A 26 0.93 2.17 2.24
N GLY A 27 -0.03 1.39 1.74
CA GLY A 27 -1.32 1.24 2.39
C GLY A 27 -1.18 0.66 3.78
N ARG A 28 -0.34 -0.34 3.92
CA ARG A 28 -0.08 -0.96 5.21
C ARG A 28 0.52 0.04 6.21
N LEU A 29 1.49 0.83 5.75
CA LEU A 29 2.12 1.85 6.59
C LEU A 29 1.15 2.95 6.98
N LYS A 30 0.27 3.36 6.07
CA LYS A 30 -0.77 4.33 6.38
C LYS A 30 -1.74 3.80 7.41
N MET A 31 -2.08 2.51 7.35
CA MET A 31 -2.93 1.88 8.34
C MET A 31 -2.29 1.95 9.72
N LEU A 32 -1.00 1.64 9.81
CA LEU A 32 -0.26 1.72 11.06
C LEU A 32 -0.17 3.15 11.60
N ALA A 33 -0.14 4.12 10.70
CA ALA A 33 -0.10 5.54 11.07
C ALA A 33 -1.47 6.10 11.43
N GLY A 34 -2.54 5.31 11.26
CA GLY A 34 -3.89 5.74 11.57
C GLY A 34 -4.67 6.32 10.40
N ASP A 35 -4.09 6.37 9.21
CA ASP A 35 -4.74 6.87 8.01
C ASP A 35 -5.46 5.73 7.28
N LYS A 36 -6.58 5.29 7.84
CA LYS A 36 -7.34 4.16 7.30
C LYS A 36 -7.88 4.46 5.90
N LYS A 37 -8.34 5.67 5.67
CA LYS A 37 -8.91 6.05 4.39
C LYS A 37 -7.86 6.01 3.28
N GLY A 38 -6.69 6.61 3.53
CA GLY A 38 -5.59 6.58 2.57
C GLY A 38 -5.08 5.17 2.34
N ALA A 39 -5.04 4.35 3.41
CA ALA A 39 -4.65 2.96 3.29
C ALA A 39 -5.59 2.17 2.39
N MET A 40 -6.89 2.36 2.54
CA MET A 40 -7.88 1.67 1.72
C MET A 40 -7.77 2.06 0.25
N GLU A 41 -7.49 3.33 -0.01
CA GLU A 41 -7.32 3.79 -1.39
C GLU A 41 -6.09 3.15 -2.04
N ASP A 42 -4.98 3.09 -1.32
CA ASP A 42 -3.76 2.47 -1.82
C ASP A 42 -3.95 0.97 -2.07
N LEU A 43 -4.60 0.29 -1.13
CA LEU A 43 -4.86 -1.15 -1.28
C LEU A 43 -5.80 -1.42 -2.45
N ARG A 44 -6.79 -0.57 -2.65
CA ARG A 44 -7.71 -0.69 -3.78
C ARG A 44 -6.97 -0.55 -5.10
N GLN A 45 -6.06 0.42 -5.20
CA GLN A 45 -5.25 0.59 -6.40
C GLN A 45 -4.33 -0.60 -6.62
N ALA A 46 -3.75 -1.15 -5.55
CA ALA A 46 -2.89 -2.32 -5.64
C ALA A 46 -3.64 -3.51 -6.22
N VAL A 47 -4.87 -3.75 -5.74
CA VAL A 47 -5.72 -4.83 -6.24
C VAL A 47 -6.07 -4.61 -7.70
N SER A 48 -6.31 -3.37 -8.09
CA SER A 48 -6.63 -3.04 -9.48
C SER A 48 -5.48 -3.34 -10.43
N LEU A 49 -4.24 -3.11 -9.96
CA LEU A 49 -3.05 -3.35 -10.77
C LEU A 49 -2.64 -4.82 -10.78
N ALA A 50 -2.85 -5.52 -9.68
CA ALA A 50 -2.49 -6.93 -9.54
C ALA A 50 -3.53 -7.65 -8.69
N PRO A 51 -4.61 -8.16 -9.32
CA PRO A 51 -5.70 -8.80 -8.58
C PRO A 51 -5.27 -9.95 -7.68
N THR A 52 -4.19 -10.64 -8.03
CA THR A 52 -3.67 -11.75 -7.22
C THR A 52 -3.14 -11.31 -5.86
N ILE A 53 -2.84 -10.03 -5.69
CA ILE A 53 -2.32 -9.50 -4.43
C ILE A 53 -3.35 -9.55 -3.30
N VAL A 54 -4.62 -9.72 -3.66
CA VAL A 54 -5.73 -9.82 -2.69
C VAL A 54 -5.48 -10.95 -1.70
N ASP A 55 -4.99 -12.08 -2.17
CA ASP A 55 -4.73 -13.24 -1.31
C ASP A 55 -3.71 -12.90 -0.22
N ASN A 56 -2.66 -12.18 -0.58
CA ASN A 56 -1.64 -11.78 0.37
C ASN A 56 -2.19 -10.79 1.40
N ILE A 57 -2.97 -9.81 0.94
CA ILE A 57 -3.57 -8.82 1.81
C ILE A 57 -4.55 -9.49 2.76
N THR A 58 -5.42 -10.34 2.25
CA THR A 58 -6.41 -11.05 3.04
C THR A 58 -5.72 -11.95 4.07
N GLY A 59 -4.67 -12.63 3.69
CA GLY A 59 -3.90 -13.48 4.59
C GLY A 59 -3.31 -12.71 5.76
N GLU A 60 -2.85 -11.49 5.53
CA GLU A 60 -2.31 -10.64 6.60
C GLU A 60 -3.37 -10.18 7.58
N PHE A 61 -4.55 -9.85 7.09
CA PHE A 61 -5.60 -9.29 7.93
C PHE A 61 -6.47 -10.34 8.61
N LYS A 62 -6.44 -11.57 8.15
CA LYS A 62 -7.24 -12.64 8.74
C LYS A 62 -6.65 -13.23 10.01
N LYS A 63 -5.42 -12.97 10.28
CA LYS A 63 -4.80 -13.43 11.52
C LYS A 63 -5.31 -12.60 12.72
#